data_29458dcfee5799e8f9cba02fbd21e800
#
_entry.id   29458dcfee5799e8f9cba02fbd21e800
#
_cell.length_a   1.000
_cell.length_b   1.000
_cell.length_c   1.000
_cell.angle_alpha   90.00
_cell.angle_beta   90.00
_cell.angle_gamma   90.00
#
_symmetry.space_group_name_H-M   'P 1'
#
loop_
_entity.id
_entity.type
_entity.pdbx_description
1 polymer ?
#
loop_
_entity_poly.entity_id
_entity_poly.type
_entity_poly.pdbx_seq_one_letter_code
_entity_poly.pdbx_strand_id
1 'polypeptide(L)'
;YYQKNIYKVEHTYPGTGIYKIVVQDPNRNYGINNIPNSVNVVFSISTILMVNPGMGLNSTPVLLNPPYDKAALGYKFIHNPGAYDPDGDSLSYNLTVCTKEDGMPIENYSFPPTSNVFYVDSLSGDLVWDAPNQTGTYNVAMEINEWRNGIKIGTVVRDMQIEVYETDNNPPENSPLSDFCIEAGDVFEYEVSASDEDNDIITMLSTSGIYTLAACPASFDSINTAPGLSTARLTWTPCHESVRDQPYDVLIKAEDNNEELQLFDLDNFSIKVLGPAPTITSASPTGKYIRLNWELYESDYIEGYNIYRRIGATDFQPDSCSNGIPDVY
;
A
#
# COMPACT_ATOMS: atom_id res chain seq x y z
N TYR A 1 21.21 10.12 5.00
CA TYR A 1 21.05 10.22 3.53
C TYR A 1 21.29 8.84 2.91
N TYR A 2 20.42 8.42 1.97
CA TYR A 2 20.62 7.21 1.15
C TYR A 2 20.73 7.60 -0.33
N GLN A 3 21.42 6.77 -1.12
CA GLN A 3 21.51 6.93 -2.57
C GLN A 3 20.62 5.90 -3.25
N LYS A 4 19.70 6.35 -4.10
CA LYS A 4 18.90 5.48 -4.95
C LYS A 4 19.59 5.24 -6.28
N ASN A 5 19.91 3.98 -6.59
CA ASN A 5 20.43 3.56 -7.88
C ASN A 5 19.32 2.82 -8.64
N ILE A 6 19.14 3.14 -9.92
CA ILE A 6 18.14 2.52 -10.77
C ILE A 6 18.85 1.77 -11.89
N TYR A 7 18.65 0.46 -11.95
CA TYR A 7 19.15 -0.40 -13.02
C TYR A 7 17.98 -0.80 -13.92
N LYS A 8 18.15 -0.68 -15.23
CA LYS A 8 17.15 -1.08 -16.24
C LYS A 8 17.76 -2.10 -17.18
N VAL A 9 17.04 -3.19 -17.42
CA VAL A 9 17.41 -4.23 -18.37
C VAL A 9 16.16 -4.70 -19.09
N GLU A 10 16.30 -5.07 -20.36
CA GLU A 10 15.22 -5.66 -21.14
C GLU A 10 15.50 -7.14 -21.37
N HIS A 11 14.45 -7.96 -21.27
CA HIS A 11 14.52 -9.38 -21.52
C HIS A 11 13.28 -9.87 -22.27
N THR A 12 13.48 -10.67 -23.30
CA THR A 12 12.38 -11.31 -24.05
C THR A 12 12.19 -12.74 -23.57
N TYR A 13 11.05 -13.03 -22.97
CA TYR A 13 10.73 -14.38 -22.51
C TYR A 13 10.37 -15.29 -23.71
N PRO A 14 10.78 -16.57 -23.68
CA PRO A 14 10.59 -17.49 -24.83
C PRO A 14 9.14 -17.94 -25.01
N GLY A 15 8.25 -17.68 -24.07
CA GLY A 15 6.85 -18.09 -24.14
C GLY A 15 6.11 -17.92 -22.79
N THR A 16 4.96 -18.58 -22.70
CA THR A 16 4.18 -18.64 -21.46
C THR A 16 4.92 -19.43 -20.38
N GLY A 17 4.83 -18.98 -19.14
CA GLY A 17 5.47 -19.64 -18.00
C GLY A 17 5.54 -18.76 -16.76
N ILE A 18 6.08 -19.34 -15.71
CA ILE A 18 6.40 -18.63 -14.48
C ILE A 18 7.92 -18.42 -14.46
N TYR A 19 8.33 -17.16 -14.39
CA TYR A 19 9.72 -16.75 -14.44
C TYR A 19 10.15 -16.17 -13.12
N LYS A 20 11.36 -16.51 -12.67
CA LYS A 20 12.00 -15.91 -11.49
C LYS A 20 13.12 -14.99 -11.97
N ILE A 21 13.00 -13.73 -11.62
CA ILE A 21 14.01 -12.70 -11.86
C ILE A 21 14.74 -12.49 -10.52
N VAL A 22 16.07 -12.55 -10.55
CA VAL A 22 16.89 -12.44 -9.33
C VAL A 22 17.87 -11.29 -9.47
N VAL A 23 17.98 -10.48 -8.43
CA VAL A 23 19.01 -9.46 -8.27
C VAL A 23 19.88 -9.83 -7.07
N GLN A 24 21.19 -9.82 -7.27
CA GLN A 24 22.15 -10.17 -6.23
C GLN A 24 23.26 -9.11 -6.13
N ASP A 25 23.66 -8.83 -4.89
CA ASP A 25 24.86 -8.09 -4.55
C ASP A 25 25.79 -9.00 -3.74
N PRO A 26 27.12 -8.95 -3.96
CA PRO A 26 28.04 -9.88 -3.31
C PRO A 26 28.00 -9.86 -1.78
N ASN A 27 27.62 -8.75 -1.17
CA ASN A 27 27.71 -8.55 0.26
C ASN A 27 26.49 -7.84 0.83
N ARG A 28 26.15 -8.17 2.08
CA ARG A 28 25.29 -7.33 2.93
C ARG A 28 26.13 -6.35 3.75
N ASN A 29 25.49 -5.37 4.37
CA ASN A 29 26.17 -4.46 5.29
C ASN A 29 26.81 -5.22 6.45
N TYR A 30 27.91 -4.68 6.98
CA TYR A 30 28.55 -5.20 8.17
C TYR A 30 27.72 -4.91 9.42
N GLY A 31 27.70 -5.86 10.38
CA GLY A 31 27.14 -5.64 11.70
C GLY A 31 25.60 -5.78 11.77
N ILE A 32 24.99 -6.54 10.88
CA ILE A 32 23.55 -6.85 10.96
C ILE A 32 23.35 -7.89 12.07
N ASN A 33 22.60 -7.53 13.10
CA ASN A 33 22.49 -8.31 14.35
C ASN A 33 21.82 -9.67 14.13
N ASN A 34 20.86 -9.75 13.24
CA ASN A 34 20.09 -10.97 12.99
C ASN A 34 20.59 -11.80 11.79
N ILE A 35 21.75 -11.44 11.23
CA ILE A 35 22.43 -12.20 10.18
C ILE A 35 23.89 -12.43 10.59
N PRO A 36 24.24 -13.65 11.00
CA PRO A 36 25.62 -13.97 11.37
C PRO A 36 26.58 -13.73 10.21
N ASN A 37 27.69 -13.02 10.51
CA ASN A 37 28.72 -12.70 9.53
C ASN A 37 28.21 -12.04 8.24
N SER A 38 27.28 -11.11 8.40
CA SER A 38 26.48 -10.50 7.34
C SER A 38 27.28 -9.98 6.14
N VAL A 39 28.48 -9.41 6.36
CA VAL A 39 29.37 -8.90 5.31
C VAL A 39 29.83 -9.97 4.31
N ASN A 40 29.77 -11.25 4.67
CA ASN A 40 30.11 -12.37 3.80
C ASN A 40 28.88 -13.12 3.28
N VAL A 41 27.70 -12.55 3.48
CA VAL A 41 26.43 -13.10 3.00
C VAL A 41 25.96 -12.33 1.78
N VAL A 42 25.74 -13.01 0.69
CA VAL A 42 25.17 -12.43 -0.55
C VAL A 42 23.81 -11.84 -0.25
N PHE A 43 23.58 -10.59 -0.67
CA PHE A 43 22.25 -10.01 -0.73
C PHE A 43 21.52 -10.56 -1.95
N SER A 44 20.32 -11.09 -1.80
CA SER A 44 19.53 -11.65 -2.89
C SER A 44 18.06 -11.35 -2.70
N ILE A 45 17.47 -10.75 -3.71
CA ILE A 45 16.01 -10.54 -3.81
C ILE A 45 15.50 -11.11 -5.12
N SER A 46 14.22 -11.44 -5.17
CA SER A 46 13.63 -12.00 -6.38
C SER A 46 12.23 -11.48 -6.64
N THR A 47 11.87 -11.48 -7.92
CA THR A 47 10.50 -11.25 -8.40
C THR A 47 10.07 -12.49 -9.16
N ILE A 48 8.86 -12.97 -8.90
CA ILE A 48 8.19 -14.01 -9.68
C ILE A 48 7.17 -13.32 -10.58
N LEU A 49 7.19 -13.66 -11.86
CA LEU A 49 6.29 -13.11 -12.87
C LEU A 49 5.67 -14.26 -13.66
N MET A 50 4.35 -14.27 -13.76
CA MET A 50 3.61 -15.14 -14.65
C MET A 50 3.42 -14.47 -16.01
N VAL A 51 3.96 -15.06 -17.06
CA VAL A 51 3.70 -14.65 -18.45
C VAL A 51 2.61 -15.56 -19.00
N ASN A 52 1.38 -15.04 -19.12
CA ASN A 52 0.22 -15.80 -19.62
C ASN A 52 -0.70 -14.87 -20.42
N PRO A 53 -0.76 -14.99 -21.76
CA PRO A 53 -1.61 -14.14 -22.60
C PRO A 53 -3.09 -14.16 -22.22
N GLY A 54 -3.58 -15.25 -21.61
CA GLY A 54 -4.96 -15.34 -21.12
C GLY A 54 -5.26 -14.47 -19.88
N MET A 55 -4.22 -13.97 -19.21
CA MET A 55 -4.35 -13.06 -18.06
C MET A 55 -4.12 -11.59 -18.46
N GLY A 56 -3.79 -11.31 -19.72
CA GLY A 56 -3.44 -9.97 -20.19
C GLY A 56 -1.99 -9.58 -19.90
N LEU A 57 -1.68 -8.31 -20.13
CA LEU A 57 -0.39 -7.72 -19.74
C LEU A 57 -0.36 -7.52 -18.23
N ASN A 58 0.83 -7.50 -17.67
CA ASN A 58 1.06 -7.35 -16.24
C ASN A 58 2.25 -6.45 -15.95
N SER A 59 2.03 -5.48 -15.07
CA SER A 59 3.06 -4.65 -14.45
C SER A 59 3.17 -5.08 -12.99
N THR A 60 4.32 -5.51 -12.54
CA THR A 60 4.49 -5.91 -11.13
C THR A 60 4.29 -4.72 -10.18
N PRO A 61 3.88 -4.96 -8.93
CA PRO A 61 3.73 -3.91 -7.92
C PRO A 61 4.97 -3.02 -7.78
N VAL A 62 4.74 -1.72 -7.69
CA VAL A 62 5.77 -0.70 -7.44
C VAL A 62 5.80 -0.41 -5.95
N LEU A 63 6.99 -0.45 -5.35
CA LEU A 63 7.19 -0.14 -3.93
C LEU A 63 7.65 1.32 -3.81
N LEU A 64 6.80 2.16 -3.26
CA LEU A 64 6.99 3.61 -3.24
C LEU A 64 7.90 4.08 -2.09
N ASN A 65 7.88 3.37 -0.95
CA ASN A 65 8.73 3.68 0.20
C ASN A 65 10.10 2.99 0.10
N PRO A 66 11.17 3.63 0.57
CA PRO A 66 12.53 3.06 0.54
C PRO A 66 12.68 1.86 1.49
N PRO A 67 13.62 0.93 1.22
CA PRO A 67 13.87 -0.26 2.06
C PRO A 67 14.80 0.05 3.26
N TYR A 68 14.63 1.15 3.91
CA TYR A 68 15.47 1.60 5.03
C TYR A 68 14.67 2.52 5.93
N ASP A 69 14.71 2.25 7.24
CA ASP A 69 14.11 3.09 8.26
C ASP A 69 14.90 3.05 9.58
N LYS A 70 14.55 3.97 10.49
CA LYS A 70 15.02 4.04 11.86
C LYS A 70 13.88 3.79 12.82
N ALA A 71 14.18 3.11 13.91
CA ALA A 71 13.23 2.81 14.98
C ALA A 71 13.82 3.21 16.34
N ALA A 72 12.97 3.56 17.29
CA ALA A 72 13.35 3.80 18.67
C ALA A 72 13.18 2.56 19.51
N LEU A 73 14.14 2.31 20.43
CA LEU A 73 14.08 1.23 21.39
C LEU A 73 12.85 1.39 22.31
N GLY A 74 12.05 0.35 22.42
CA GLY A 74 10.88 0.32 23.30
C GLY A 74 9.60 0.95 22.74
N TYR A 75 9.66 1.60 21.58
CA TYR A 75 8.50 2.18 20.91
C TYR A 75 7.97 1.26 19.81
N LYS A 76 6.67 1.33 19.53
CA LYS A 76 6.08 0.64 18.39
C LYS A 76 6.60 1.28 17.10
N PHE A 77 7.10 0.44 16.20
CA PHE A 77 7.56 0.83 14.88
C PHE A 77 6.70 0.19 13.80
N ILE A 78 6.30 0.97 12.81
CA ILE A 78 5.57 0.51 11.63
C ILE A 78 6.32 0.94 10.38
N HIS A 79 6.53 -0.01 9.46
CA HIS A 79 6.96 0.25 8.10
C HIS A 79 5.96 -0.32 7.12
N ASN A 80 5.67 0.41 6.05
CA ASN A 80 4.86 -0.09 4.95
C ASN A 80 5.62 0.14 3.63
N PRO A 81 5.73 -0.85 2.74
CA PRO A 81 6.44 -0.69 1.46
C PRO A 81 5.78 0.33 0.52
N GLY A 82 4.54 0.76 0.79
CA GLY A 82 3.76 1.60 -0.10
C GLY A 82 3.57 0.91 -1.45
N ALA A 83 3.18 -0.37 -1.43
CA ALA A 83 3.02 -1.12 -2.67
C ALA A 83 1.79 -0.63 -3.43
N TYR A 84 1.99 -0.35 -4.71
CA TYR A 84 0.94 0.08 -5.63
C TYR A 84 0.99 -0.77 -6.88
N ASP A 85 -0.14 -1.36 -7.25
CA ASP A 85 -0.27 -2.09 -8.51
C ASP A 85 -0.86 -1.20 -9.60
N PRO A 86 -0.12 -0.95 -10.72
CA PRO A 86 -0.58 -0.08 -11.80
C PRO A 86 -1.78 -0.64 -12.57
N ASP A 87 -1.92 -1.97 -12.62
CA ASP A 87 -3.00 -2.65 -13.35
C ASP A 87 -4.26 -2.84 -12.48
N GLY A 88 -4.16 -2.52 -11.17
CA GLY A 88 -5.25 -2.63 -10.21
C GLY A 88 -5.46 -4.04 -9.67
N ASP A 89 -4.45 -4.87 -9.71
CA ASP A 89 -4.46 -6.19 -9.10
C ASP A 89 -4.48 -6.11 -7.57
N SER A 90 -5.06 -7.10 -6.92
CA SER A 90 -5.08 -7.14 -5.47
C SER A 90 -3.74 -7.62 -4.92
N LEU A 91 -3.33 -7.00 -3.81
CA LEU A 91 -2.07 -7.32 -3.15
C LEU A 91 -2.32 -8.05 -1.82
N SER A 92 -1.40 -8.92 -1.47
CA SER A 92 -1.33 -9.51 -0.13
C SER A 92 0.12 -9.62 0.32
N TYR A 93 0.34 -9.61 1.63
CA TYR A 93 1.67 -9.49 2.20
C TYR A 93 1.97 -10.61 3.16
N ASN A 94 3.22 -11.08 3.16
CA ASN A 94 3.70 -12.09 4.10
C ASN A 94 5.09 -11.75 4.60
N LEU A 95 5.31 -11.94 5.89
CA LEU A 95 6.65 -11.93 6.46
C LEU A 95 7.43 -13.13 5.92
N THR A 96 8.67 -12.90 5.47
CA THR A 96 9.55 -13.97 4.99
C THR A 96 10.97 -13.82 5.55
N VAL A 97 11.81 -14.81 5.33
CA VAL A 97 13.21 -14.75 5.74
C VAL A 97 14.07 -14.10 4.68
N CYS A 98 15.13 -13.39 5.10
CA CYS A 98 16.13 -12.89 4.17
C CYS A 98 16.83 -14.06 3.46
N THR A 99 17.18 -13.85 2.18
CA THR A 99 17.82 -14.89 1.36
C THR A 99 19.24 -14.51 0.97
N LYS A 100 20.06 -15.55 0.77
CA LYS A 100 21.40 -15.49 0.20
C LYS A 100 21.38 -15.95 -1.27
N GLU A 101 22.55 -16.29 -1.84
CA GLU A 101 22.66 -16.77 -3.21
C GLU A 101 21.63 -17.88 -3.54
N ASP A 102 21.18 -17.90 -4.79
CA ASP A 102 20.17 -18.83 -5.32
C ASP A 102 18.79 -18.76 -4.61
N GLY A 103 18.55 -17.69 -3.82
CA GLY A 103 17.32 -17.50 -3.07
C GLY A 103 17.17 -18.47 -1.88
N MET A 104 18.28 -19.05 -1.42
CA MET A 104 18.29 -19.93 -0.25
C MET A 104 18.16 -19.10 1.04
N PRO A 105 17.45 -19.59 2.06
CA PRO A 105 17.41 -18.96 3.37
C PRO A 105 18.82 -18.80 3.96
N ILE A 106 19.05 -17.70 4.68
CA ILE A 106 20.30 -17.46 5.39
C ILE A 106 20.33 -18.37 6.62
N GLU A 107 21.42 -19.10 6.79
CA GLU A 107 21.62 -19.99 7.95
C GLU A 107 21.68 -19.19 9.26
N ASN A 108 20.96 -19.67 10.28
CA ASN A 108 20.83 -19.03 11.58
C ASN A 108 20.29 -17.59 11.52
N TYR A 109 19.57 -17.22 10.45
CA TYR A 109 18.76 -16.02 10.44
C TYR A 109 17.67 -16.12 11.50
N SER A 110 17.40 -15.03 12.19
CA SER A 110 16.26 -14.89 13.10
C SER A 110 15.52 -13.59 12.81
N PHE A 111 14.23 -13.55 13.11
CA PHE A 111 13.53 -12.27 13.15
C PHE A 111 14.07 -11.39 14.28
N PRO A 112 13.96 -10.06 14.15
CA PRO A 112 14.40 -9.14 15.17
C PRO A 112 13.74 -9.40 16.53
N PRO A 113 14.47 -9.23 17.65
CA PRO A 113 13.93 -9.42 18.98
C PRO A 113 12.94 -8.32 19.33
N THR A 114 11.80 -8.70 19.90
CA THR A 114 10.71 -7.78 20.26
C THR A 114 10.22 -8.06 21.68
N SER A 115 9.66 -7.05 22.33
CA SER A 115 8.99 -7.21 23.63
C SER A 115 7.57 -7.75 23.51
N ASN A 116 6.88 -7.40 22.40
CA ASN A 116 5.49 -7.79 22.16
C ASN A 116 5.38 -8.64 20.88
N VAL A 117 5.08 -8.03 19.73
CA VAL A 117 4.83 -8.74 18.47
C VAL A 117 5.70 -8.22 17.32
N PHE A 118 5.99 -9.12 16.38
CA PHE A 118 6.66 -8.83 15.12
C PHE A 118 5.94 -9.57 14.01
N TYR A 119 5.28 -8.85 13.09
CA TYR A 119 4.49 -9.44 12.00
C TYR A 119 4.34 -8.48 10.82
N VAL A 120 3.86 -9.01 9.71
CA VAL A 120 3.35 -8.23 8.58
C VAL A 120 1.84 -8.43 8.50
N ASP A 121 1.08 -7.34 8.46
CA ASP A 121 -0.34 -7.43 8.17
C ASP A 121 -0.55 -7.86 6.72
N SER A 122 -1.37 -8.90 6.52
CA SER A 122 -1.52 -9.54 5.22
C SER A 122 -2.33 -8.73 4.21
N LEU A 123 -3.05 -7.70 4.65
CA LEU A 123 -3.90 -6.85 3.82
C LEU A 123 -3.30 -5.47 3.62
N SER A 124 -2.90 -4.79 4.70
CA SER A 124 -2.33 -3.44 4.62
C SER A 124 -0.85 -3.43 4.19
N GLY A 125 -0.11 -4.51 4.47
CA GLY A 125 1.33 -4.58 4.24
C GLY A 125 2.18 -3.92 5.33
N ASP A 126 1.57 -3.54 6.45
CA ASP A 126 2.28 -2.97 7.58
C ASP A 126 3.19 -4.02 8.23
N LEU A 127 4.48 -3.78 8.21
CA LEU A 127 5.45 -4.46 9.05
C LEU A 127 5.40 -3.82 10.44
N VAL A 128 4.83 -4.52 11.39
CA VAL A 128 4.71 -4.05 12.77
C VAL A 128 5.80 -4.70 13.62
N TRP A 129 6.65 -3.86 14.20
CA TRP A 129 7.63 -4.25 15.22
C TRP A 129 7.28 -3.53 16.52
N ASP A 130 6.52 -4.22 17.36
CA ASP A 130 6.03 -3.63 18.60
C ASP A 130 7.04 -3.80 19.70
N ALA A 131 7.64 -2.67 20.07
CA ALA A 131 8.69 -2.49 21.05
C ALA A 131 9.97 -3.31 20.75
N PRO A 132 10.82 -2.86 19.80
CA PRO A 132 12.19 -3.32 19.70
C PRO A 132 12.87 -3.31 21.08
N ASN A 133 13.53 -4.38 21.45
CA ASN A 133 14.11 -4.51 22.80
C ASN A 133 15.65 -4.58 22.82
N GLN A 134 16.26 -4.37 21.66
CA GLN A 134 17.71 -4.32 21.52
C GLN A 134 18.09 -3.36 20.37
N THR A 135 19.04 -2.47 20.64
CA THR A 135 19.61 -1.55 19.64
C THR A 135 20.45 -2.28 18.60
N GLY A 136 20.63 -1.67 17.44
CA GLY A 136 21.49 -2.19 16.37
C GLY A 136 20.78 -2.25 15.03
N THR A 137 21.42 -2.87 14.06
CA THR A 137 20.96 -2.99 12.68
C THR A 137 20.34 -4.35 12.41
N TYR A 138 19.18 -4.38 11.81
CA TYR A 138 18.43 -5.60 11.51
C TYR A 138 17.99 -5.59 10.04
N ASN A 139 18.04 -6.77 9.41
CA ASN A 139 17.41 -6.95 8.10
C ASN A 139 16.16 -7.81 8.27
N VAL A 140 15.12 -7.40 7.55
CA VAL A 140 13.83 -8.09 7.47
C VAL A 140 13.38 -8.18 6.04
N ALA A 141 12.60 -9.21 5.71
CA ALA A 141 12.08 -9.38 4.37
C ALA A 141 10.58 -9.68 4.39
N MET A 142 9.88 -9.21 3.36
CA MET A 142 8.49 -9.51 3.11
C MET A 142 8.25 -9.83 1.64
N GLU A 143 7.24 -10.63 1.38
CA GLU A 143 6.70 -10.90 0.06
C GLU A 143 5.45 -10.06 -0.18
N ILE A 144 5.40 -9.41 -1.30
CA ILE A 144 4.23 -8.74 -1.86
C ILE A 144 3.70 -9.62 -2.98
N ASN A 145 2.57 -10.26 -2.77
CA ASN A 145 1.93 -11.18 -3.70
C ASN A 145 0.84 -10.46 -4.47
N GLU A 146 0.81 -10.67 -5.77
CA GLU A 146 -0.08 -10.04 -6.72
C GLU A 146 -1.10 -11.06 -7.23
N TRP A 147 -2.39 -10.67 -7.25
CA TRP A 147 -3.49 -11.56 -7.54
C TRP A 147 -4.45 -10.93 -8.54
N ARG A 148 -4.76 -11.66 -9.61
CA ARG A 148 -5.76 -11.31 -10.62
C ARG A 148 -6.83 -12.39 -10.70
N ASN A 149 -8.08 -12.01 -10.46
CA ASN A 149 -9.22 -12.96 -10.42
C ASN A 149 -8.97 -14.16 -9.48
N GLY A 150 -8.36 -13.93 -8.31
CA GLY A 150 -8.05 -14.96 -7.33
C GLY A 150 -6.87 -15.88 -7.71
N ILE A 151 -6.19 -15.62 -8.82
CA ILE A 151 -4.99 -16.36 -9.26
C ILE A 151 -3.75 -15.53 -8.93
N LYS A 152 -2.79 -16.13 -8.23
CA LYS A 152 -1.50 -15.49 -7.96
C LYS A 152 -0.69 -15.40 -9.25
N ILE A 153 -0.39 -14.19 -9.70
CA ILE A 153 0.32 -13.92 -10.95
C ILE A 153 1.73 -13.38 -10.76
N GLY A 154 2.03 -12.83 -9.58
CA GLY A 154 3.31 -12.24 -9.27
C GLY A 154 3.70 -12.34 -7.80
N THR A 155 4.98 -12.12 -7.52
CA THR A 155 5.51 -11.90 -6.16
C THR A 155 6.72 -11.01 -6.27
N VAL A 156 6.77 -9.94 -5.48
CA VAL A 156 7.94 -9.09 -5.30
C VAL A 156 8.47 -9.30 -3.88
N VAL A 157 9.76 -9.52 -3.73
CA VAL A 157 10.41 -9.60 -2.41
C VAL A 157 11.04 -8.25 -2.08
N ARG A 158 10.65 -7.70 -0.93
CA ARG A 158 11.30 -6.56 -0.27
C ARG A 158 12.25 -7.12 0.81
N ASP A 159 13.51 -6.79 0.74
CA ASP A 159 14.50 -6.99 1.83
C ASP A 159 14.95 -5.58 2.26
N MET A 160 14.83 -5.27 3.54
CA MET A 160 15.06 -3.93 4.06
C MET A 160 15.91 -3.95 5.32
N GLN A 161 16.49 -2.80 5.64
CA GLN A 161 17.27 -2.55 6.84
C GLN A 161 16.54 -1.61 7.78
N ILE A 162 16.50 -1.97 9.06
CA ILE A 162 15.98 -1.14 10.15
C ILE A 162 17.09 -0.95 11.17
N GLU A 163 17.34 0.30 11.56
CA GLU A 163 18.30 0.65 12.60
C GLU A 163 17.57 1.08 13.86
N VAL A 164 17.82 0.38 14.96
CA VAL A 164 17.20 0.66 16.26
C VAL A 164 18.15 1.44 17.14
N TYR A 165 17.72 2.61 17.61
CA TYR A 165 18.46 3.50 18.48
C TYR A 165 17.80 3.65 19.84
N GLU A 166 18.61 3.92 20.86
CA GLU A 166 18.15 4.44 22.15
C GLU A 166 18.04 5.95 22.06
N THR A 167 16.93 6.51 22.49
CA THR A 167 16.68 7.96 22.46
C THR A 167 15.66 8.32 23.52
N ASP A 168 15.72 9.56 24.00
CA ASP A 168 14.70 10.16 24.87
C ASP A 168 13.58 10.86 24.06
N ASN A 169 13.73 10.94 22.71
CA ASN A 169 12.73 11.49 21.82
C ASN A 169 11.50 10.56 21.71
N ASN A 170 10.30 11.13 21.76
CA ASN A 170 9.04 10.44 21.49
C ASN A 170 8.69 10.57 20.00
N PRO A 171 8.18 9.53 19.34
CA PRO A 171 7.67 9.66 17.99
C PRO A 171 6.39 10.52 17.99
N PRO A 172 6.16 11.30 16.90
CA PRO A 172 4.87 11.95 16.71
C PRO A 172 3.74 10.92 16.59
N GLU A 173 2.50 11.35 16.75
CA GLU A 173 1.30 10.51 16.69
C GLU A 173 0.30 11.09 15.68
N ASN A 174 -0.09 10.29 14.68
CA ASN A 174 -1.14 10.64 13.73
C ASN A 174 -2.52 10.60 14.42
N SER A 175 -3.40 11.52 14.04
CA SER A 175 -4.82 11.38 14.39
C SER A 175 -5.45 10.20 13.63
N PRO A 176 -6.47 9.53 14.24
CA PRO A 176 -7.10 8.37 13.60
C PRO A 176 -7.59 8.66 12.18
N LEU A 177 -7.28 7.77 11.24
CA LEU A 177 -7.66 7.86 9.84
C LEU A 177 -8.94 7.03 9.56
N SER A 178 -9.60 7.28 8.43
CA SER A 178 -10.80 6.57 8.00
C SER A 178 -10.76 6.26 6.52
N ASP A 179 -11.35 5.12 6.14
CA ASP A 179 -11.54 4.72 4.75
C ASP A 179 -12.67 5.49 4.07
N PHE A 180 -12.57 5.67 2.75
CA PHE A 180 -13.51 6.44 1.96
C PHE A 180 -13.97 5.71 0.71
N CYS A 181 -15.21 6.04 0.29
CA CYS A 181 -15.73 5.76 -1.04
C CYS A 181 -16.15 7.05 -1.69
N ILE A 182 -15.66 7.29 -2.89
CA ILE A 182 -15.91 8.53 -3.64
C ILE A 182 -16.31 8.19 -5.08
N GLU A 183 -17.12 9.04 -5.69
CA GLU A 183 -17.46 8.91 -7.11
C GLU A 183 -16.41 9.62 -7.98
N ALA A 184 -16.13 9.05 -9.14
CA ALA A 184 -15.29 9.72 -10.14
C ALA A 184 -15.95 11.01 -10.61
N GLY A 185 -15.19 12.11 -10.59
CA GLY A 185 -15.65 13.47 -10.90
C GLY A 185 -15.93 14.33 -9.68
N ASP A 186 -16.14 13.74 -8.49
CA ASP A 186 -16.34 14.51 -7.28
C ASP A 186 -15.01 15.02 -6.69
N VAL A 187 -15.05 16.19 -6.09
CA VAL A 187 -13.90 16.73 -5.36
C VAL A 187 -13.85 16.12 -3.97
N PHE A 188 -12.77 15.43 -3.67
CA PHE A 188 -12.48 14.87 -2.37
C PHE A 188 -11.42 15.69 -1.66
N GLU A 189 -11.70 16.12 -0.44
CA GLU A 189 -10.75 16.78 0.46
C GLU A 189 -10.76 16.08 1.82
N TYR A 190 -9.58 15.73 2.32
CA TYR A 190 -9.42 15.12 3.63
C TYR A 190 -8.26 15.75 4.38
N GLU A 191 -8.56 16.28 5.56
CA GLU A 191 -7.56 16.86 6.46
C GLU A 191 -7.07 15.79 7.44
N VAL A 192 -5.76 15.70 7.57
CA VAL A 192 -5.06 14.83 8.51
C VAL A 192 -4.18 15.67 9.41
N SER A 193 -3.99 15.22 10.64
CA SER A 193 -3.16 15.93 11.63
C SER A 193 -2.30 14.97 12.41
N ALA A 194 -1.20 15.48 12.95
CA ALA A 194 -0.34 14.76 13.87
C ALA A 194 0.10 15.67 15.01
N SER A 195 0.34 15.08 16.18
CA SER A 195 0.84 15.78 17.38
C SER A 195 2.14 15.15 17.87
N ASP A 196 2.92 15.93 18.60
CA ASP A 196 4.20 15.53 19.17
C ASP A 196 4.32 16.02 20.61
N GLU A 197 4.64 15.11 21.55
CA GLU A 197 4.72 15.41 22.97
C GLU A 197 5.92 16.30 23.34
N ASP A 198 7.00 16.19 22.57
CA ASP A 198 8.24 16.95 22.78
C ASP A 198 8.16 18.35 22.17
N ASN A 199 7.06 18.67 21.49
CA ASN A 199 6.83 19.88 20.71
C ASN A 199 7.80 20.05 19.55
N ASP A 200 8.30 18.97 18.97
CA ASP A 200 9.07 19.02 17.75
C ASP A 200 8.22 19.45 16.55
N ILE A 201 8.89 19.95 15.51
CA ILE A 201 8.19 20.34 14.28
C ILE A 201 7.95 19.08 13.45
N ILE A 202 6.68 18.81 13.16
CA ILE A 202 6.27 17.64 12.39
C ILE A 202 6.17 17.97 10.91
N THR A 203 6.84 17.16 10.09
CA THR A 203 6.64 17.14 8.63
C THR A 203 5.68 16.02 8.27
N MET A 204 4.55 16.38 7.66
CA MET A 204 3.59 15.40 7.16
C MET A 204 3.87 15.06 5.70
N LEU A 205 3.98 13.77 5.41
CA LEU A 205 4.22 13.22 4.08
C LEU A 205 3.13 12.22 3.75
N SER A 206 2.82 12.08 2.47
CA SER A 206 1.91 11.05 2.00
C SER A 206 2.52 10.24 0.86
N THR A 207 2.26 8.94 0.87
CA THR A 207 2.69 8.01 -0.17
C THR A 207 1.50 7.20 -0.67
N SER A 208 1.24 7.26 -1.96
CA SER A 208 0.17 6.51 -2.64
C SER A 208 0.40 6.47 -4.15
N GLY A 209 -0.18 5.47 -4.81
CA GLY A 209 -0.28 5.44 -6.27
C GLY A 209 -1.07 6.60 -6.87
N ILE A 210 -2.02 7.19 -6.13
CA ILE A 210 -2.87 8.29 -6.63
C ILE A 210 -2.09 9.54 -7.05
N TYR A 211 -0.89 9.75 -6.49
CA TYR A 211 -0.03 10.88 -6.86
C TYR A 211 0.74 10.65 -8.16
N THR A 212 0.81 9.41 -8.64
CA THR A 212 1.56 9.02 -9.84
C THR A 212 0.68 8.73 -11.04
N LEU A 213 -0.63 8.86 -10.90
CA LEU A 213 -1.60 8.64 -11.98
C LEU A 213 -1.33 9.60 -13.14
N ALA A 214 -1.35 9.07 -14.37
CA ALA A 214 -1.12 9.86 -15.58
C ALA A 214 -2.27 10.85 -15.83
N ALA A 215 -3.50 10.48 -15.45
CA ALA A 215 -4.68 11.33 -15.49
C ALA A 215 -5.17 11.58 -14.05
N CYS A 216 -5.59 12.81 -13.77
CA CYS A 216 -6.22 13.20 -12.51
C CYS A 216 -5.43 12.81 -11.25
N PRO A 217 -4.12 13.12 -11.11
CA PRO A 217 -3.38 12.84 -9.90
C PRO A 217 -3.89 13.65 -8.72
N ALA A 218 -3.76 13.08 -7.51
CA ALA A 218 -4.03 13.78 -6.26
C ALA A 218 -2.90 14.75 -5.88
N SER A 219 -3.16 15.65 -4.92
CA SER A 219 -2.15 16.45 -4.24
C SER A 219 -2.25 16.26 -2.72
N PHE A 220 -1.13 16.49 -2.03
CA PHE A 220 -1.04 16.48 -0.58
C PHE A 220 -0.23 17.69 -0.14
N ASP A 221 -0.87 18.59 0.59
CA ASP A 221 -0.33 19.91 0.91
C ASP A 221 -0.38 20.19 2.42
N SER A 222 0.70 20.74 2.97
CA SER A 222 0.71 21.23 4.35
C SER A 222 -0.21 22.43 4.48
N ILE A 223 -1.08 22.43 5.51
CA ILE A 223 -1.97 23.55 5.83
C ILE A 223 -1.37 24.40 6.94
N ASN A 224 -0.94 23.74 8.02
CA ASN A 224 -0.37 24.39 9.18
C ASN A 224 0.72 23.54 9.78
N THR A 225 1.78 24.20 10.25
CA THR A 225 2.88 23.56 10.95
C THR A 225 3.25 24.48 12.13
N ALA A 226 3.10 23.95 13.34
CA ALA A 226 3.47 24.61 14.58
C ALA A 226 4.22 23.61 15.47
N PRO A 227 4.98 24.08 16.50
CA PRO A 227 5.58 23.17 17.47
C PRO A 227 4.53 22.22 18.06
N GLY A 228 4.79 20.92 18.01
CA GLY A 228 3.91 19.87 18.54
C GLY A 228 2.62 19.62 17.78
N LEU A 229 2.37 20.28 16.64
CA LEU A 229 1.14 20.07 15.86
C LEU A 229 1.36 20.38 14.37
N SER A 230 0.96 19.45 13.51
CA SER A 230 0.93 19.69 12.07
C SER A 230 -0.40 19.22 11.48
N THR A 231 -0.82 19.89 10.40
CA THR A 231 -2.04 19.56 9.65
C THR A 231 -1.74 19.62 8.16
N ALA A 232 -2.19 18.64 7.42
CA ALA A 232 -2.08 18.60 5.96
C ALA A 232 -3.40 18.20 5.33
N ARG A 233 -3.55 18.42 4.02
CA ARG A 233 -4.76 18.09 3.26
C ARG A 233 -4.40 17.28 2.03
N LEU A 234 -5.11 16.17 1.87
CA LEU A 234 -5.22 15.45 0.62
C LEU A 234 -6.36 16.06 -0.20
N THR A 235 -6.08 16.43 -1.45
CA THR A 235 -7.10 16.87 -2.41
C THR A 235 -7.02 16.00 -3.65
N TRP A 236 -8.16 15.44 -4.06
CA TRP A 236 -8.24 14.60 -5.24
C TRP A 236 -9.58 14.75 -5.95
N THR A 237 -9.55 14.83 -7.27
CA THR A 237 -10.73 14.72 -8.13
C THR A 237 -10.47 13.54 -9.07
N PRO A 238 -10.83 12.30 -8.68
CA PRO A 238 -10.58 11.15 -9.52
C PRO A 238 -11.39 11.22 -10.81
N CYS A 239 -10.79 10.81 -11.91
CA CYS A 239 -11.47 10.68 -13.20
C CYS A 239 -11.86 9.22 -13.48
N HIS A 240 -12.41 8.92 -14.65
CA HIS A 240 -12.88 7.56 -14.99
C HIS A 240 -11.79 6.52 -14.94
N GLU A 241 -10.59 6.90 -15.35
CA GLU A 241 -9.41 6.06 -15.34
C GLU A 241 -8.99 5.64 -13.92
N SER A 242 -9.49 6.34 -12.91
CA SER A 242 -9.26 6.01 -11.51
C SER A 242 -10.25 4.99 -10.95
N VAL A 243 -11.32 4.66 -11.68
CA VAL A 243 -12.30 3.66 -11.26
C VAL A 243 -11.71 2.26 -11.37
N ARG A 244 -11.67 1.53 -10.26
CA ARG A 244 -11.16 0.15 -10.22
C ARG A 244 -11.75 -0.62 -9.03
N ASP A 245 -11.65 -1.96 -9.09
CA ASP A 245 -12.17 -2.81 -8.02
C ASP A 245 -11.35 -2.74 -6.74
N GLN A 246 -10.04 -2.60 -6.83
CA GLN A 246 -9.19 -2.45 -5.65
C GLN A 246 -9.16 -1.00 -5.19
N PRO A 247 -9.28 -0.71 -3.88
CA PRO A 247 -9.09 0.63 -3.35
C PRO A 247 -7.65 1.10 -3.58
N TYR A 248 -7.41 2.38 -3.43
CA TYR A 248 -6.09 2.97 -3.38
C TYR A 248 -5.69 3.13 -1.92
N ASP A 249 -4.57 2.54 -1.54
CA ASP A 249 -4.00 2.75 -0.21
C ASP A 249 -3.25 4.08 -0.17
N VAL A 250 -3.48 4.85 0.89
CA VAL A 250 -2.85 6.13 1.16
C VAL A 250 -2.15 6.04 2.51
N LEU A 251 -0.85 6.14 2.50
CA LEU A 251 -0.01 6.17 3.68
C LEU A 251 0.19 7.63 4.12
N ILE A 252 0.05 7.89 5.41
CA ILE A 252 0.38 9.17 6.05
C ILE A 252 1.53 8.95 7.00
N LYS A 253 2.63 9.64 6.77
CA LYS A 253 3.82 9.64 7.62
C LYS A 253 3.93 10.99 8.30
N ALA A 254 3.91 11.02 9.61
CA ALA A 254 4.30 12.17 10.41
C ALA A 254 5.74 11.95 10.88
N GLU A 255 6.67 12.85 10.55
CA GLU A 255 8.09 12.76 10.91
C GLU A 255 8.50 14.02 11.67
N ASP A 256 9.07 13.85 12.85
CA ASP A 256 9.60 14.94 13.64
C ASP A 256 10.92 15.50 13.09
N ASN A 257 11.35 16.63 13.63
CA ASN A 257 12.63 17.24 13.26
C ASN A 257 13.68 17.19 14.39
N ASN A 258 13.53 16.22 15.31
CA ASN A 258 14.44 16.08 16.44
C ASN A 258 15.90 16.02 15.98
N GLU A 259 16.79 16.80 16.64
CA GLU A 259 18.20 16.91 16.21
C GLU A 259 19.01 15.65 16.50
N GLU A 260 18.63 14.86 17.54
CA GLU A 260 19.34 13.65 17.91
C GLU A 260 18.94 12.47 17.03
N LEU A 261 17.62 12.22 16.94
CA LEU A 261 17.06 11.13 16.15
C LEU A 261 15.66 11.50 15.68
N GLN A 262 15.50 11.69 14.39
CA GLN A 262 14.16 11.86 13.78
C GLN A 262 13.41 10.55 13.86
N LEU A 263 12.22 10.61 14.43
CA LEU A 263 11.26 9.51 14.53
C LEU A 263 10.03 9.83 13.70
N PHE A 264 9.21 8.81 13.47
CA PHE A 264 7.98 8.98 12.72
C PHE A 264 6.89 8.02 13.18
N ASP A 265 5.66 8.40 12.91
CA ASP A 265 4.50 7.53 12.92
C ASP A 265 3.96 7.34 11.50
N LEU A 266 3.46 6.16 11.22
CA LEU A 266 2.97 5.77 9.90
C LEU A 266 1.62 5.06 10.05
N ASP A 267 0.59 5.65 9.44
CA ASP A 267 -0.74 5.07 9.34
C ASP A 267 -1.22 5.04 7.90
N ASN A 268 -2.25 4.25 7.63
CA ASN A 268 -2.85 4.16 6.32
C ASN A 268 -4.37 4.21 6.36
N PHE A 269 -4.96 4.58 5.24
CA PHE A 269 -6.37 4.46 4.93
C PHE A 269 -6.55 4.16 3.45
N SER A 270 -7.75 3.73 3.07
CA SER A 270 -8.06 3.38 1.70
C SER A 270 -9.11 4.29 1.07
N ILE A 271 -8.98 4.53 -0.24
CA ILE A 271 -9.96 5.26 -1.05
C ILE A 271 -10.45 4.35 -2.18
N LYS A 272 -11.72 3.95 -2.11
CA LYS A 272 -12.41 3.26 -3.20
C LYS A 272 -13.02 4.29 -4.14
N VAL A 273 -12.67 4.23 -5.42
CA VAL A 273 -13.27 5.09 -6.47
C VAL A 273 -14.33 4.30 -7.22
N LEU A 274 -15.53 4.83 -7.23
CA LEU A 274 -16.69 4.25 -7.92
C LEU A 274 -16.98 5.05 -9.20
N GLY A 275 -17.50 4.34 -10.21
CA GLY A 275 -18.13 5.01 -11.34
C GLY A 275 -19.44 5.68 -10.92
N PRO A 276 -19.82 6.83 -11.50
CA PRO A 276 -21.06 7.50 -11.15
C PRO A 276 -22.28 6.64 -11.48
N ALA A 277 -23.26 6.67 -10.56
CA ALA A 277 -24.49 5.91 -10.71
C ALA A 277 -25.33 6.46 -11.89
N PRO A 278 -25.96 5.58 -12.72
CA PRO A 278 -26.84 6.05 -13.80
C PRO A 278 -28.10 6.70 -13.24
N THR A 279 -28.46 7.86 -13.78
CA THR A 279 -29.69 8.58 -13.40
C THR A 279 -30.89 7.93 -14.06
N ILE A 280 -31.82 7.37 -13.28
CA ILE A 280 -33.09 6.83 -13.80
C ILE A 280 -33.98 8.02 -14.19
N THR A 281 -34.26 8.17 -15.49
CA THR A 281 -35.12 9.23 -16.02
C THR A 281 -36.59 8.89 -15.97
N SER A 282 -36.95 7.61 -16.07
CA SER A 282 -38.34 7.14 -15.86
C SER A 282 -38.42 5.66 -15.51
N ALA A 283 -39.46 5.33 -14.74
CA ALA A 283 -39.90 3.95 -14.47
C ALA A 283 -41.41 3.87 -14.71
N SER A 284 -41.86 3.19 -15.75
CA SER A 284 -43.26 3.18 -16.17
C SER A 284 -43.77 1.75 -16.28
N PRO A 285 -44.90 1.40 -15.64
CA PRO A 285 -45.52 0.09 -15.80
C PRO A 285 -46.13 -0.02 -17.22
N THR A 286 -45.88 -1.13 -17.91
CA THR A 286 -46.39 -1.45 -19.22
C THR A 286 -46.93 -2.90 -19.19
N GLY A 287 -48.20 -3.08 -18.83
CA GLY A 287 -48.80 -4.41 -18.64
C GLY A 287 -48.14 -5.17 -17.50
N LYS A 288 -47.45 -6.27 -17.80
CA LYS A 288 -46.74 -7.12 -16.80
C LYS A 288 -45.25 -6.70 -16.65
N TYR A 289 -44.81 -5.66 -17.32
CA TYR A 289 -43.44 -5.21 -17.35
C TYR A 289 -43.30 -3.82 -16.74
N ILE A 290 -42.12 -3.49 -16.26
CA ILE A 290 -41.69 -2.12 -15.92
C ILE A 290 -40.65 -1.72 -16.94
N ARG A 291 -40.91 -0.60 -17.65
CA ARG A 291 -39.92 0.01 -18.54
C ARG A 291 -39.13 0.99 -17.71
N LEU A 292 -37.79 0.78 -17.69
CA LEU A 292 -36.81 1.70 -17.10
C LEU A 292 -36.12 2.43 -18.23
N ASN A 293 -35.94 3.74 -18.07
CA ASN A 293 -35.07 4.54 -18.89
C ASN A 293 -34.10 5.27 -17.95
N TRP A 294 -32.83 5.34 -18.35
CA TRP A 294 -31.80 6.06 -17.63
C TRP A 294 -30.90 6.81 -18.59
N GLU A 295 -30.21 7.82 -18.10
CA GLU A 295 -29.19 8.52 -18.85
C GLU A 295 -27.96 7.62 -18.99
N LEU A 296 -27.44 7.53 -20.22
CA LEU A 296 -26.19 6.83 -20.45
C LEU A 296 -25.07 7.71 -19.94
N TYR A 297 -24.23 7.14 -19.13
CA TYR A 297 -22.97 7.75 -18.81
C TYR A 297 -21.96 7.37 -19.91
N GLU A 298 -21.51 8.37 -20.67
CA GLU A 298 -20.59 8.14 -21.78
C GLU A 298 -19.16 8.00 -21.25
N SER A 299 -18.68 6.78 -21.15
CA SER A 299 -17.31 6.44 -20.85
C SER A 299 -16.94 5.13 -21.53
N ASP A 300 -15.75 5.08 -22.12
CA ASP A 300 -15.19 3.89 -22.77
C ASP A 300 -14.91 2.76 -21.77
N TYR A 301 -14.97 3.04 -20.46
CA TYR A 301 -14.72 2.10 -19.37
C TYR A 301 -15.98 1.41 -18.81
N ILE A 302 -17.17 1.76 -19.33
CA ILE A 302 -18.42 1.13 -18.91
C ILE A 302 -18.70 -0.08 -19.79
N GLU A 303 -18.57 -1.28 -19.23
CA GLU A 303 -18.91 -2.53 -19.89
C GLU A 303 -20.41 -2.80 -19.92
N GLY A 304 -21.20 -2.22 -18.98
CA GLY A 304 -22.63 -2.40 -18.87
C GLY A 304 -23.22 -1.94 -17.55
N TYR A 305 -24.50 -2.27 -17.35
CA TYR A 305 -25.25 -1.94 -16.14
C TYR A 305 -25.87 -3.20 -15.55
N ASN A 306 -25.79 -3.37 -14.25
CA ASN A 306 -26.50 -4.40 -13.51
C ASN A 306 -27.88 -3.88 -13.10
N ILE A 307 -28.95 -4.58 -13.49
CA ILE A 307 -30.33 -4.26 -13.12
C ILE A 307 -30.81 -5.28 -12.11
N TYR A 308 -31.13 -4.83 -10.92
CA TYR A 308 -31.63 -5.65 -9.85
C TYR A 308 -33.15 -5.49 -9.69
N ARG A 309 -33.85 -6.59 -9.46
CA ARG A 309 -35.29 -6.61 -9.20
C ARG A 309 -35.58 -7.39 -7.93
N ARG A 310 -36.55 -6.89 -7.17
CA ARG A 310 -37.03 -7.54 -5.98
C ARG A 310 -38.55 -7.55 -5.84
N ILE A 311 -39.08 -8.52 -5.12
CA ILE A 311 -40.50 -8.62 -4.74
C ILE A 311 -40.62 -8.34 -3.24
N GLY A 312 -41.40 -7.32 -2.88
CA GLY A 312 -41.66 -6.93 -1.49
C GLY A 312 -40.65 -5.91 -0.91
N ALA A 313 -40.80 -5.58 0.38
CA ALA A 313 -39.90 -4.66 1.09
C ALA A 313 -38.64 -5.34 1.59
N THR A 314 -37.49 -4.62 1.73
CA THR A 314 -36.21 -5.12 2.27
C THR A 314 -35.63 -4.12 3.25
N ASP A 315 -34.92 -4.67 4.19
CA ASP A 315 -34.05 -3.89 5.09
C ASP A 315 -32.65 -3.62 4.48
N PHE A 316 -32.42 -4.10 3.26
CA PHE A 316 -31.15 -3.82 2.55
C PHE A 316 -31.03 -2.32 2.30
N GLN A 317 -29.98 -1.75 2.86
CA GLN A 317 -29.50 -0.41 2.57
C GLN A 317 -28.30 -0.56 1.64
N PRO A 318 -28.32 0.00 0.42
CA PRO A 318 -27.14 0.01 -0.43
C PRO A 318 -26.00 0.69 0.34
N ASP A 319 -24.88 0.00 0.44
CA ASP A 319 -23.63 0.61 0.86
C ASP A 319 -23.05 1.35 -0.33
N SER A 320 -22.65 2.61 -0.12
CA SER A 320 -22.02 3.40 -1.18
C SER A 320 -20.69 2.81 -1.68
N CYS A 321 -20.07 1.93 -0.87
CA CYS A 321 -18.81 1.25 -1.19
C CYS A 321 -18.97 -0.09 -1.92
N SER A 322 -20.18 -0.65 -1.93
CA SER A 322 -20.44 -1.96 -2.52
C SER A 322 -20.98 -1.83 -3.94
N ASN A 323 -20.30 -2.42 -4.90
CA ASN A 323 -20.83 -2.60 -6.24
C ASN A 323 -21.86 -3.75 -6.21
N GLY A 324 -23.15 -3.42 -6.37
CA GLY A 324 -24.22 -4.44 -6.51
C GLY A 324 -24.89 -4.81 -5.20
N ILE A 325 -25.65 -5.92 -5.25
CA ILE A 325 -26.34 -6.50 -4.11
C ILE A 325 -25.57 -7.74 -3.65
N PRO A 326 -25.22 -7.85 -2.36
CA PRO A 326 -24.57 -9.05 -1.85
C PRO A 326 -25.40 -10.32 -2.10
N ASP A 327 -24.75 -11.46 -2.34
CA ASP A 327 -25.40 -12.75 -2.64
C ASP A 327 -26.30 -13.30 -1.52
N VAL A 328 -26.29 -12.65 -0.37
CA VAL A 328 -27.10 -13.02 0.80
C VAL A 328 -28.52 -12.38 0.82
N TYR A 329 -28.89 -11.59 -0.21
CA TYR A 329 -30.19 -10.94 -0.32
C TYR A 329 -31.04 -11.42 -1.53
#